data_e7ea65a2d2e61e56c3da1e0ad2003ce5
#
_entry.id   e7ea65a2d2e61e56c3da1e0ad2003ce5
#
_cell.length_a   1.000
_cell.length_b   1.000
_cell.length_c   1.000
_cell.angle_alpha   90.00
_cell.angle_beta   90.00
_cell.angle_gamma   90.00
#
_symmetry.space_group_name_H-M   'P 1'
#
loop_
_entity.id
_entity.type
_entity.pdbx_description
1 polymer ?
#
loop_
_entity_poly.entity_id
_entity_poly.type
_entity_poly.pdbx_seq_one_letter_code
_entity_poly.pdbx_strand_id
1 'polypeptide(L)'
;MHWLKNFNTVTAGSLAILLTSCTNFKAPTTLFITFGASQEQEFFENETADIKSFLNEYTETFRRSNPNINIAYITYKSNNFISQIKQDSDLNLGPDLVITDQYLATTLLKNGLTTPLPNKQDFDTFYNSRIQTFAQIKGEYTFAPWLINTQIACFNKSKIGNSPGTIDELEKLSSSGKKIGLAKNIFEIAWSEGALGAVSEISSVGNQIPTNPNYPGLRKWLQWLRQAALYKNISFHKDTRELSTKLKKNELDWITCFGSQLEDLKRIMGNNLGIAALPNGTMSKAFPRYLIYGFALGKNSSRTQRKTAIKYIKTLVNVIAQRKIQLDDLGFLAANQNVSIPPEISKIQSAINTSYNKQWQSYSKEEPGIKSYGERYGDPSKTIADLIDGSLDVDEALKILTTPQTN
;
A
#
# COMPACT_ATOMS: atom_id res chain seq x y z
N MET A 1 -35.78 0.59 -84.88
CA MET A 1 -34.76 1.53 -84.41
C MET A 1 -35.41 2.46 -83.39
N HIS A 2 -35.65 2.02 -82.14
CA HIS A 2 -36.11 2.81 -81.00
C HIS A 2 -36.24 1.86 -79.79
N TRP A 3 -35.10 1.53 -79.17
CA TRP A 3 -35.10 0.85 -77.87
C TRP A 3 -33.73 1.03 -77.21
N LEU A 4 -33.50 2.18 -76.59
CA LEU A 4 -32.37 2.42 -75.71
C LEU A 4 -32.46 3.88 -75.18
N LYS A 5 -33.43 4.17 -74.31
CA LYS A 5 -33.41 5.35 -73.44
C LYS A 5 -34.37 5.12 -72.28
N ASN A 6 -33.98 4.40 -71.26
CA ASN A 6 -34.60 4.46 -69.92
C ASN A 6 -33.89 3.52 -68.94
N PHE A 7 -32.57 3.62 -68.81
CA PHE A 7 -31.86 2.86 -67.77
C PHE A 7 -30.73 3.67 -67.15
N ASN A 8 -31.01 4.88 -66.67
CA ASN A 8 -29.94 5.65 -66.00
C ASN A 8 -30.44 6.59 -64.90
N THR A 9 -31.50 6.30 -64.17
CA THR A 9 -31.95 7.21 -63.09
C THR A 9 -32.30 6.52 -61.76
N VAL A 10 -32.10 5.19 -61.60
CA VAL A 10 -32.47 4.49 -60.35
C VAL A 10 -31.23 4.06 -59.48
N THR A 11 -30.02 4.12 -60.00
CA THR A 11 -28.82 3.64 -59.30
C THR A 11 -28.06 4.69 -58.46
N ALA A 12 -28.37 5.97 -58.60
CA ALA A 12 -27.68 7.01 -57.83
C ALA A 12 -28.31 7.30 -56.44
N GLY A 13 -29.58 6.96 -56.23
CA GLY A 13 -30.29 7.19 -54.96
C GLY A 13 -30.03 6.17 -53.88
N SER A 14 -29.73 4.92 -54.25
CA SER A 14 -29.57 3.82 -53.28
C SER A 14 -28.18 3.73 -52.65
N LEU A 15 -27.16 4.31 -53.28
CA LEU A 15 -25.78 4.33 -52.71
C LEU A 15 -25.57 5.43 -51.69
N ALA A 16 -26.36 6.51 -51.71
CA ALA A 16 -26.26 7.62 -50.78
C ALA A 16 -26.86 7.29 -49.39
N ILE A 17 -27.81 6.36 -49.31
CA ILE A 17 -28.46 5.99 -48.03
C ILE A 17 -27.61 5.04 -47.21
N LEU A 18 -26.72 4.28 -47.81
CA LEU A 18 -25.79 3.39 -47.09
C LEU A 18 -24.61 4.10 -46.47
N LEU A 19 -24.27 5.30 -46.89
CA LEU A 19 -23.16 6.10 -46.33
C LEU A 19 -23.58 6.99 -45.15
N THR A 20 -24.86 7.24 -44.95
CA THR A 20 -25.36 8.05 -43.84
C THR A 20 -25.65 7.27 -42.55
N SER A 21 -25.69 5.93 -42.60
CA SER A 21 -25.94 5.08 -41.44
C SER A 21 -24.67 4.76 -40.62
N CYS A 22 -23.47 5.12 -41.09
CA CYS A 22 -22.21 4.86 -40.36
C CYS A 22 -21.75 6.00 -39.45
N THR A 23 -22.50 7.10 -39.30
CA THR A 23 -22.01 8.31 -38.61
C THR A 23 -22.14 8.30 -37.08
N ASN A 24 -22.68 7.25 -36.46
CA ASN A 24 -22.87 7.19 -34.99
C ASN A 24 -22.24 5.99 -34.28
N PHE A 25 -21.47 5.16 -34.96
CA PHE A 25 -20.80 4.06 -34.31
C PHE A 25 -19.53 4.60 -33.60
N LYS A 26 -19.68 5.07 -32.35
CA LYS A 26 -18.51 5.32 -31.49
C LYS A 26 -17.97 3.98 -31.06
N ALA A 27 -16.79 3.62 -31.54
CA ALA A 27 -16.09 2.45 -31.04
C ALA A 27 -15.97 2.53 -29.50
N PRO A 28 -16.22 1.43 -28.77
CA PRO A 28 -16.08 1.43 -27.32
C PRO A 28 -14.66 1.80 -26.91
N THR A 29 -14.55 2.64 -25.88
CA THR A 29 -13.25 2.98 -25.29
C THR A 29 -12.83 1.86 -24.35
N THR A 30 -11.66 1.27 -24.57
CA THR A 30 -11.09 0.29 -23.64
C THR A 30 -10.07 0.96 -22.74
N LEU A 31 -10.22 0.78 -21.42
CA LEU A 31 -9.21 1.12 -20.42
C LEU A 31 -8.39 -0.13 -20.09
N PHE A 32 -7.09 -0.03 -20.20
CA PHE A 32 -6.13 -1.06 -19.80
C PHE A 32 -5.60 -0.75 -18.40
N ILE A 33 -5.85 -1.65 -17.45
CA ILE A 33 -5.50 -1.49 -16.03
C ILE A 33 -4.53 -2.60 -15.64
N THR A 34 -3.49 -2.25 -14.89
CA THR A 34 -2.57 -3.22 -14.30
C THR A 34 -2.39 -2.99 -12.81
N PHE A 35 -1.87 -4.01 -12.12
CA PHE A 35 -1.54 -3.99 -10.70
C PHE A 35 -0.03 -4.14 -10.52
N GLY A 36 0.54 -3.39 -9.60
CA GLY A 36 1.93 -3.53 -9.19
C GLY A 36 2.18 -2.94 -7.81
N ALA A 37 3.17 -3.45 -7.09
CA ALA A 37 3.58 -2.95 -5.77
C ALA A 37 5.10 -2.85 -5.67
N SER A 38 5.59 -1.92 -4.85
CA SER A 38 7.03 -1.67 -4.65
C SER A 38 7.71 -2.76 -3.83
N GLN A 39 6.96 -3.38 -2.94
CA GLN A 39 7.44 -4.45 -2.07
C GLN A 39 6.69 -5.73 -2.39
N GLU A 40 7.45 -6.72 -2.83
CA GLU A 40 7.06 -8.09 -3.17
C GLU A 40 5.64 -8.24 -3.75
N GLN A 41 5.60 -8.38 -5.05
CA GLN A 41 4.39 -8.48 -5.87
C GLN A 41 3.46 -9.66 -5.53
N GLU A 42 3.95 -10.71 -4.86
CA GLU A 42 3.10 -11.77 -4.33
C GLU A 42 2.05 -11.27 -3.33
N PHE A 43 2.27 -10.05 -2.77
CA PHE A 43 1.29 -9.40 -1.90
C PHE A 43 -0.05 -9.16 -2.61
N PHE A 44 -0.03 -8.72 -3.88
CA PHE A 44 -1.27 -8.51 -4.65
C PHE A 44 -1.86 -9.80 -5.26
N GLU A 45 -1.06 -10.83 -5.49
CA GLU A 45 -1.58 -12.05 -6.12
C GLU A 45 -2.38 -12.94 -5.16
N ASN A 46 -1.99 -12.99 -3.88
CA ASN A 46 -2.55 -13.91 -2.89
C ASN A 46 -3.49 -13.26 -1.85
N GLU A 47 -3.35 -11.95 -1.58
CA GLU A 47 -4.08 -11.28 -0.49
C GLU A 47 -5.26 -10.41 -0.98
N THR A 48 -5.58 -10.44 -2.26
CA THR A 48 -6.48 -9.46 -2.88
C THR A 48 -7.78 -10.03 -3.42
N ALA A 49 -8.20 -11.23 -3.02
CA ALA A 49 -9.47 -11.79 -3.50
C ALA A 49 -10.64 -10.82 -3.24
N ASP A 50 -10.74 -10.26 -2.02
CA ASP A 50 -11.79 -9.31 -1.66
C ASP A 50 -11.61 -7.96 -2.34
N ILE A 51 -10.39 -7.44 -2.45
CA ILE A 51 -10.15 -6.21 -3.20
C ILE A 51 -10.44 -6.39 -4.68
N LYS A 52 -10.09 -7.54 -5.27
CA LYS A 52 -10.46 -7.87 -6.66
C LYS A 52 -11.98 -7.98 -6.79
N SER A 53 -12.65 -8.64 -5.84
CA SER A 53 -14.11 -8.74 -5.82
C SER A 53 -14.77 -7.36 -5.71
N PHE A 54 -14.29 -6.53 -4.79
CA PHE A 54 -14.73 -5.15 -4.64
C PHE A 54 -14.51 -4.34 -5.93
N LEU A 55 -13.32 -4.40 -6.52
CA LEU A 55 -13.04 -3.73 -7.79
C LEU A 55 -13.93 -4.22 -8.92
N ASN A 56 -14.21 -5.53 -8.99
CA ASN A 56 -15.11 -6.09 -9.98
C ASN A 56 -16.55 -5.57 -9.81
N GLU A 57 -17.08 -5.52 -8.59
CA GLU A 57 -18.41 -4.95 -8.28
C GLU A 57 -18.52 -3.50 -8.77
N TYR A 58 -17.52 -2.67 -8.41
CA TYR A 58 -17.51 -1.26 -8.82
C TYR A 58 -17.23 -1.08 -10.31
N THR A 59 -16.42 -1.94 -10.91
CA THR A 59 -16.17 -1.97 -12.35
C THR A 59 -17.45 -2.27 -13.11
N GLU A 60 -18.23 -3.27 -12.69
CA GLU A 60 -19.51 -3.60 -13.30
C GLU A 60 -20.53 -2.47 -13.12
N THR A 61 -20.58 -1.85 -11.96
CA THR A 61 -21.43 -0.69 -11.71
C THR A 61 -21.05 0.49 -12.60
N PHE A 62 -19.75 0.73 -12.77
CA PHE A 62 -19.22 1.76 -13.66
C PHE A 62 -19.57 1.46 -15.12
N ARG A 63 -19.43 0.20 -15.58
CA ARG A 63 -19.76 -0.24 -16.95
C ARG A 63 -21.24 -0.09 -17.26
N ARG A 64 -22.13 -0.46 -16.32
CA ARG A 64 -23.59 -0.27 -16.49
C ARG A 64 -23.94 1.20 -16.72
N SER A 65 -23.27 2.11 -16.03
CA SER A 65 -23.46 3.56 -16.20
C SER A 65 -22.72 4.13 -17.42
N ASN A 66 -21.85 3.34 -18.06
CA ASN A 66 -21.00 3.75 -19.18
C ASN A 66 -20.88 2.59 -20.21
N PRO A 67 -21.96 2.24 -20.94
CA PRO A 67 -22.02 1.00 -21.75
C PRO A 67 -21.00 0.98 -22.91
N ASN A 68 -20.48 2.14 -23.32
CA ASN A 68 -19.46 2.25 -24.36
C ASN A 68 -18.01 2.17 -23.82
N ILE A 69 -17.83 1.73 -22.56
CA ILE A 69 -16.52 1.57 -21.96
C ILE A 69 -16.26 0.11 -21.64
N ASN A 70 -15.13 -0.40 -22.11
CA ASN A 70 -14.57 -1.67 -21.72
C ASN A 70 -13.44 -1.47 -20.73
N ILE A 71 -13.25 -2.41 -19.81
CA ILE A 71 -12.10 -2.45 -18.90
C ILE A 71 -11.42 -3.80 -19.09
N ALA A 72 -10.12 -3.77 -19.36
CA ALA A 72 -9.26 -4.93 -19.54
C ALA A 72 -8.10 -4.86 -18.54
N TYR A 73 -7.84 -5.96 -17.85
CA TYR A 73 -6.71 -6.07 -16.95
C TYR A 73 -5.51 -6.69 -17.66
N ILE A 74 -4.34 -6.05 -17.50
CA ILE A 74 -3.06 -6.53 -18.01
C ILE A 74 -2.26 -7.04 -16.82
N THR A 75 -1.65 -8.21 -16.96
CA THR A 75 -0.76 -8.77 -15.93
C THR A 75 0.69 -8.70 -16.41
N TYR A 76 1.53 -8.03 -15.64
CA TYR A 76 2.99 -8.02 -15.82
C TYR A 76 3.65 -8.91 -14.77
N LYS A 77 4.78 -9.53 -15.14
CA LYS A 77 5.54 -10.36 -14.19
C LYS A 77 6.24 -9.48 -13.17
N SER A 78 6.23 -9.92 -11.92
CA SER A 78 6.69 -9.17 -10.77
C SER A 78 8.12 -8.68 -10.85
N ASN A 79 9.05 -9.54 -11.11
CA ASN A 79 10.47 -9.21 -11.13
C ASN A 79 10.88 -8.24 -12.26
N ASN A 80 10.01 -8.01 -13.26
CA ASN A 80 10.26 -7.18 -14.43
C ASN A 80 9.18 -6.11 -14.68
N PHE A 81 8.38 -5.78 -13.67
CA PHE A 81 7.19 -4.92 -13.80
C PHE A 81 7.50 -3.58 -14.48
N ILE A 82 8.49 -2.84 -13.98
CA ILE A 82 8.86 -1.52 -14.52
C ILE A 82 9.39 -1.66 -15.95
N SER A 83 10.25 -2.65 -16.21
CA SER A 83 10.83 -2.84 -17.54
C SER A 83 9.79 -3.25 -18.58
N GLN A 84 8.81 -4.08 -18.22
CA GLN A 84 7.71 -4.47 -19.10
C GLN A 84 6.80 -3.30 -19.42
N ILE A 85 6.39 -2.51 -18.39
CA ILE A 85 5.61 -1.28 -18.64
C ILE A 85 6.40 -0.32 -19.54
N LYS A 86 7.72 -0.20 -19.33
CA LYS A 86 8.55 0.66 -20.19
C LYS A 86 8.55 0.17 -21.62
N GLN A 87 8.74 -1.12 -21.86
CA GLN A 87 8.73 -1.72 -23.20
C GLN A 87 7.39 -1.46 -23.91
N ASP A 88 6.26 -1.70 -23.22
CA ASP A 88 4.94 -1.43 -23.80
C ASP A 88 4.71 0.07 -24.01
N SER A 89 5.15 0.91 -23.08
CA SER A 89 5.03 2.36 -23.21
C SER A 89 5.84 2.93 -24.39
N ASP A 90 7.00 2.38 -24.67
CA ASP A 90 7.83 2.79 -25.82
C ASP A 90 7.16 2.41 -27.17
N LEU A 91 6.27 1.40 -27.14
CA LEU A 91 5.41 1.01 -28.27
C LEU A 91 4.04 1.73 -28.29
N ASN A 92 3.78 2.66 -27.35
CA ASN A 92 2.49 3.30 -27.11
C ASN A 92 1.37 2.32 -26.71
N LEU A 93 1.70 1.19 -26.12
CA LEU A 93 0.81 0.14 -25.64
C LEU A 93 0.75 0.04 -24.11
N GLY A 94 1.37 0.97 -23.39
CA GLY A 94 1.39 0.99 -21.93
C GLY A 94 -0.01 1.11 -21.32
N PRO A 95 -0.20 0.69 -20.05
CA PRO A 95 -1.49 0.70 -19.37
C PRO A 95 -2.03 2.13 -19.21
N ASP A 96 -3.36 2.28 -19.20
CA ASP A 96 -4.04 3.54 -18.92
C ASP A 96 -4.00 3.88 -17.42
N LEU A 97 -4.11 2.85 -16.57
CA LEU A 97 -4.05 2.96 -15.12
C LEU A 97 -3.15 1.89 -14.53
N VAL A 98 -2.39 2.28 -13.52
CA VAL A 98 -1.62 1.38 -12.66
C VAL A 98 -2.18 1.51 -11.24
N ILE A 99 -2.71 0.41 -10.70
CA ILE A 99 -3.09 0.31 -9.29
C ILE A 99 -1.83 -0.07 -8.53
N THR A 100 -1.37 0.79 -7.62
CA THR A 100 -0.05 0.64 -7.02
C THR A 100 0.04 1.36 -5.67
N ASP A 101 1.14 1.14 -4.94
CA ASP A 101 1.46 1.89 -3.73
C ASP A 101 2.21 3.21 -4.03
N GLN A 102 2.35 4.05 -3.00
CA GLN A 102 2.97 5.37 -3.10
C GLN A 102 4.43 5.36 -3.56
N TYR A 103 5.18 4.31 -3.27
CA TYR A 103 6.60 4.21 -3.64
C TYR A 103 6.76 3.88 -5.12
N LEU A 104 6.01 2.87 -5.59
CA LEU A 104 6.04 2.50 -6.99
C LEU A 104 5.38 3.59 -7.87
N ALA A 105 4.30 4.24 -7.42
CA ALA A 105 3.71 5.38 -8.12
C ALA A 105 4.75 6.50 -8.35
N THR A 106 5.53 6.82 -7.31
CA THR A 106 6.63 7.80 -7.39
C THR A 106 7.71 7.35 -8.39
N THR A 107 8.09 6.08 -8.35
CA THR A 107 9.10 5.50 -9.24
C THR A 107 8.64 5.50 -10.70
N LEU A 108 7.38 5.13 -10.96
CA LEU A 108 6.80 5.16 -12.31
C LEU A 108 6.78 6.58 -12.88
N LEU A 109 6.42 7.59 -12.08
CA LEU A 109 6.43 8.98 -12.51
C LEU A 109 7.87 9.47 -12.80
N LYS A 110 8.84 9.18 -11.92
CA LYS A 110 10.25 9.54 -12.12
C LYS A 110 10.82 8.93 -13.41
N ASN A 111 10.38 7.72 -13.77
CA ASN A 111 10.76 7.03 -15.00
C ASN A 111 9.94 7.50 -16.24
N GLY A 112 9.03 8.46 -16.10
CA GLY A 112 8.19 8.97 -17.19
C GLY A 112 7.22 7.93 -17.76
N LEU A 113 6.81 6.93 -16.96
CA LEU A 113 5.85 5.87 -17.36
C LEU A 113 4.41 6.22 -16.99
N THR A 114 4.25 7.14 -16.04
CA THR A 114 2.98 7.74 -15.64
C THR A 114 3.03 9.27 -15.76
N THR A 115 1.90 9.91 -15.63
CA THR A 115 1.78 11.37 -15.63
C THR A 115 1.05 11.85 -14.39
N PRO A 116 1.28 13.08 -13.92
CA PRO A 116 0.49 13.64 -12.83
C PRO A 116 -1.01 13.63 -13.15
N LEU A 117 -1.82 13.51 -12.09
CA LEU A 117 -3.26 13.65 -12.22
C LEU A 117 -3.63 15.09 -12.59
N PRO A 118 -4.53 15.29 -13.55
CA PRO A 118 -5.02 16.62 -13.88
C PRO A 118 -5.96 17.14 -12.78
N ASN A 119 -6.17 18.45 -12.75
CA ASN A 119 -7.13 19.11 -11.85
C ASN A 119 -6.88 18.77 -10.36
N LYS A 120 -5.70 19.10 -9.87
CA LYS A 120 -5.28 18.89 -8.47
C LYS A 120 -6.39 19.22 -7.46
N GLN A 121 -7.10 20.35 -7.66
CA GLN A 121 -8.15 20.82 -6.75
C GLN A 121 -9.28 19.81 -6.55
N ASP A 122 -9.59 19.00 -7.55
CA ASP A 122 -10.61 17.96 -7.45
C ASP A 122 -10.22 16.87 -6.42
N PHE A 123 -8.92 16.63 -6.26
CA PHE A 123 -8.37 15.64 -5.35
C PHE A 123 -8.03 16.22 -3.97
N ASP A 124 -7.68 17.49 -3.86
CA ASP A 124 -7.36 18.16 -2.59
C ASP A 124 -8.52 18.06 -1.59
N THR A 125 -9.77 18.01 -2.06
CA THR A 125 -10.96 17.86 -1.20
C THR A 125 -11.10 16.46 -0.60
N PHE A 126 -10.47 15.45 -1.18
CA PHE A 126 -10.55 14.06 -0.73
C PHE A 126 -9.50 13.72 0.32
N TYR A 127 -8.36 14.44 0.35
CA TYR A 127 -7.20 14.00 1.12
C TYR A 127 -6.70 15.05 2.10
N ASN A 128 -6.41 14.63 3.33
CA ASN A 128 -5.74 15.48 4.30
C ASN A 128 -4.26 15.71 3.94
N SER A 129 -3.62 16.65 4.61
CA SER A 129 -2.23 17.04 4.35
C SER A 129 -1.24 15.87 4.42
N ARG A 130 -1.46 14.91 5.33
CA ARG A 130 -0.63 13.71 5.47
C ARG A 130 -0.67 12.85 4.21
N ILE A 131 -1.85 12.53 3.70
CA ILE A 131 -2.02 11.75 2.47
C ILE A 131 -1.44 12.51 1.28
N GLN A 132 -1.65 13.83 1.23
CA GLN A 132 -1.10 14.68 0.18
C GLN A 132 0.43 14.64 0.14
N THR A 133 1.11 14.62 1.31
CA THR A 133 2.59 14.53 1.39
C THR A 133 3.13 13.30 0.66
N PHE A 134 2.45 12.15 0.76
CA PHE A 134 2.86 10.92 0.07
C PHE A 134 2.41 10.83 -1.39
N ALA A 135 1.29 11.48 -1.70
CA ALA A 135 0.69 11.39 -3.02
C ALA A 135 1.21 12.45 -4.00
N GLN A 136 1.96 13.45 -3.52
CA GLN A 136 2.40 14.58 -4.34
C GLN A 136 3.93 14.66 -4.47
N ILE A 137 4.39 15.04 -5.67
CA ILE A 137 5.75 15.49 -5.95
C ILE A 137 5.66 16.89 -6.54
N LYS A 138 6.38 17.84 -5.97
CA LYS A 138 6.34 19.26 -6.39
C LYS A 138 4.93 19.84 -6.47
N GLY A 139 4.04 19.39 -5.57
CA GLY A 139 2.66 19.84 -5.49
C GLY A 139 1.68 19.19 -6.48
N GLU A 140 2.12 18.24 -7.31
CA GLU A 140 1.27 17.50 -8.25
C GLU A 140 1.04 16.06 -7.77
N TYR A 141 -0.19 15.56 -7.90
CA TYR A 141 -0.52 14.18 -7.54
C TYR A 141 0.12 13.17 -8.50
N THR A 142 0.94 12.28 -7.96
CA THR A 142 1.55 11.15 -8.69
C THR A 142 0.58 10.00 -8.90
N PHE A 143 -0.41 9.88 -7.99
CA PHE A 143 -1.49 8.91 -8.04
C PHE A 143 -2.67 9.42 -7.21
N ALA A 144 -3.85 8.83 -7.38
CA ALA A 144 -5.03 9.07 -6.55
C ALA A 144 -5.06 8.05 -5.40
N PRO A 145 -4.76 8.41 -4.16
CA PRO A 145 -4.87 7.54 -3.00
C PRO A 145 -6.25 6.90 -2.87
N TRP A 146 -6.28 5.61 -2.54
CA TRP A 146 -7.52 4.85 -2.44
C TRP A 146 -7.64 4.15 -1.08
N LEU A 147 -6.70 3.30 -0.72
CA LEU A 147 -6.70 2.49 0.48
C LEU A 147 -5.42 2.65 1.27
N ILE A 148 -5.51 2.54 2.59
CA ILE A 148 -4.36 2.52 3.49
C ILE A 148 -4.31 1.15 4.16
N ASN A 149 -3.21 0.44 3.94
CA ASN A 149 -2.88 -0.81 4.58
C ASN A 149 -1.86 -0.55 5.69
N THR A 150 -2.21 -0.78 6.94
CA THR A 150 -1.33 -0.48 8.09
C THR A 150 -1.01 -1.72 8.89
N GLN A 151 0.15 -1.69 9.53
CA GLN A 151 0.56 -2.70 10.48
C GLN A 151 -0.28 -2.68 11.76
N ILE A 152 -0.57 -3.87 12.26
CA ILE A 152 -1.30 -4.15 13.49
C ILE A 152 -0.73 -5.41 14.15
N ALA A 153 -1.22 -5.76 15.33
CA ALA A 153 -0.97 -7.04 15.98
C ALA A 153 -2.09 -8.03 15.67
N CYS A 154 -1.72 -9.26 15.29
CA CYS A 154 -2.62 -10.39 15.14
C CYS A 154 -2.24 -11.49 16.15
N PHE A 155 -3.21 -12.12 16.80
CA PHE A 155 -2.94 -13.13 17.82
C PHE A 155 -4.06 -14.15 17.98
N ASN A 156 -3.73 -15.29 18.61
CA ASN A 156 -4.70 -16.31 18.94
C ASN A 156 -5.35 -16.01 20.30
N LYS A 157 -6.62 -15.58 20.31
CA LYS A 157 -7.39 -15.25 21.53
C LYS A 157 -7.51 -16.40 22.51
N SER A 158 -7.55 -17.65 22.03
CA SER A 158 -7.66 -18.81 22.93
C SER A 158 -6.38 -19.04 23.74
N LYS A 159 -5.25 -18.53 23.28
CA LYS A 159 -3.95 -18.63 23.95
C LYS A 159 -3.54 -17.36 24.66
N ILE A 160 -3.92 -16.19 24.10
CA ILE A 160 -3.62 -14.87 24.62
C ILE A 160 -4.93 -14.12 24.77
N GLY A 161 -5.36 -13.89 26.00
CA GLY A 161 -6.65 -13.20 26.25
C GLY A 161 -6.69 -11.79 25.68
N ASN A 162 -5.66 -10.98 25.98
CA ASN A 162 -5.47 -9.63 25.47
C ASN A 162 -4.07 -9.48 24.87
N SER A 163 -3.98 -8.73 23.76
CA SER A 163 -2.69 -8.37 23.18
C SER A 163 -1.88 -7.49 24.13
N PRO A 164 -0.56 -7.68 24.21
CA PRO A 164 0.31 -6.79 24.98
C PRO A 164 0.19 -5.35 24.42
N GLY A 165 0.08 -4.39 25.30
CA GLY A 165 0.04 -2.96 24.97
C GLY A 165 1.41 -2.30 24.92
N THR A 166 2.43 -2.96 25.50
CA THR A 166 3.82 -2.48 25.55
C THR A 166 4.80 -3.59 25.17
N ILE A 167 6.04 -3.18 24.79
CA ILE A 167 7.14 -4.12 24.52
C ILE A 167 7.45 -4.95 25.76
N ASP A 168 7.46 -4.33 26.95
CA ASP A 168 7.72 -5.04 28.23
C ASP A 168 6.65 -6.13 28.47
N GLU A 169 5.39 -5.85 28.15
CA GLU A 169 4.33 -6.87 28.24
C GLU A 169 4.49 -7.97 27.18
N LEU A 170 4.99 -7.63 25.98
CA LEU A 170 5.29 -8.61 24.94
C LEU A 170 6.40 -9.57 25.39
N GLU A 171 7.45 -9.07 26.03
CA GLU A 171 8.52 -9.88 26.61
C GLU A 171 8.03 -10.75 27.76
N LYS A 172 7.18 -10.21 28.65
CA LYS A 172 6.52 -11.01 29.72
C LYS A 172 5.66 -12.12 29.14
N LEU A 173 4.95 -11.83 28.05
CA LEU A 173 4.13 -12.81 27.36
C LEU A 173 5.01 -13.96 26.81
N SER A 174 6.15 -13.62 26.17
CA SER A 174 7.14 -14.60 25.73
C SER A 174 7.71 -15.42 26.91
N SER A 175 8.05 -14.75 28.01
CA SER A 175 8.57 -15.41 29.21
C SER A 175 7.56 -16.36 29.85
N SER A 176 6.26 -16.14 29.66
CA SER A 176 5.18 -17.05 30.08
C SER A 176 4.97 -18.25 29.14
N GLY A 177 5.83 -18.43 28.14
CA GLY A 177 5.80 -19.54 27.20
C GLY A 177 4.98 -19.30 25.93
N LYS A 178 4.45 -18.09 25.71
CA LYS A 178 3.76 -17.74 24.47
C LYS A 178 4.74 -17.47 23.35
N LYS A 179 4.44 -18.01 22.17
CA LYS A 179 5.31 -17.93 20.99
C LYS A 179 5.04 -16.65 20.20
N ILE A 180 6.03 -15.77 20.13
CA ILE A 180 5.98 -14.47 19.48
C ILE A 180 6.74 -14.55 18.15
N GLY A 181 6.11 -14.10 17.07
CA GLY A 181 6.74 -13.97 15.75
C GLY A 181 6.99 -12.52 15.38
N LEU A 182 8.22 -12.19 15.00
CA LEU A 182 8.63 -10.89 14.49
C LEU A 182 9.23 -11.06 13.10
N ALA A 183 9.06 -10.06 12.23
CA ALA A 183 9.69 -10.07 10.91
C ALA A 183 11.14 -9.58 10.98
N LYS A 184 12.05 -10.13 10.13
CA LYS A 184 13.42 -9.61 9.94
C LYS A 184 13.45 -8.43 8.97
N ASN A 185 12.47 -8.33 8.09
CA ASN A 185 12.38 -7.25 7.13
C ASN A 185 12.31 -5.90 7.84
N ILE A 186 13.19 -4.96 7.47
CA ILE A 186 13.29 -3.66 8.15
C ILE A 186 11.98 -2.87 8.05
N PHE A 187 11.30 -2.89 6.91
CA PHE A 187 10.02 -2.22 6.75
C PHE A 187 8.99 -2.74 7.75
N GLU A 188 9.04 -4.03 8.07
CA GLU A 188 8.06 -4.69 8.94
C GLU A 188 8.44 -4.68 10.42
N ILE A 189 9.74 -4.58 10.80
CA ILE A 189 10.17 -4.49 12.21
C ILE A 189 10.27 -3.05 12.72
N ALA A 190 10.34 -2.08 11.82
CA ALA A 190 10.56 -0.67 12.16
C ALA A 190 9.45 -0.03 13.04
N TRP A 191 8.31 -0.68 13.23
CA TRP A 191 7.33 -0.24 14.23
C TRP A 191 7.94 -0.12 15.64
N SER A 192 8.89 -0.98 15.95
CA SER A 192 9.60 -1.00 17.24
C SER A 192 10.60 0.14 17.41
N GLU A 193 11.07 0.76 16.30
CA GLU A 193 11.89 2.00 16.37
C GLU A 193 11.14 3.09 17.15
N GLY A 194 9.85 3.25 16.87
CA GLY A 194 9.01 4.20 17.59
C GLY A 194 8.85 3.83 19.04
N ALA A 195 8.50 2.60 19.33
CA ALA A 195 8.29 2.11 20.68
C ALA A 195 9.55 2.25 21.57
N LEU A 196 10.74 2.19 20.99
CA LEU A 196 12.02 2.27 21.70
C LEU A 196 12.73 3.64 21.57
N GLY A 197 12.08 4.63 20.89
CA GLY A 197 12.54 6.01 20.86
C GLY A 197 13.60 6.32 19.80
N ALA A 198 13.82 5.44 18.81
CA ALA A 198 14.81 5.62 17.75
C ALA A 198 14.37 6.59 16.64
N VAL A 199 13.07 6.76 16.41
CA VAL A 199 12.53 7.50 15.25
C VAL A 199 13.03 8.94 15.15
N SER A 200 13.07 9.68 16.27
CA SER A 200 13.55 11.06 16.28
C SER A 200 15.04 11.18 15.95
N GLU A 201 15.84 10.20 16.36
CA GLU A 201 17.27 10.16 16.06
C GLU A 201 17.52 9.81 14.60
N ILE A 202 16.81 8.81 14.05
CA ILE A 202 16.84 8.45 12.62
C ILE A 202 16.43 9.66 11.76
N SER A 203 15.38 10.35 12.14
CA SER A 203 14.93 11.58 11.47
C SER A 203 16.01 12.69 11.51
N SER A 204 16.65 12.89 12.65
CA SER A 204 17.71 13.88 12.81
C SER A 204 18.94 13.52 11.97
N VAL A 205 19.35 12.26 11.96
CA VAL A 205 20.43 11.75 11.09
C VAL A 205 20.09 11.99 9.62
N GLY A 206 18.89 11.68 9.18
CA GLY A 206 18.42 11.91 7.81
C GLY A 206 18.44 13.39 7.41
N ASN A 207 18.12 14.30 8.31
CA ASN A 207 18.16 15.73 8.10
C ASN A 207 19.55 16.34 8.34
N GLN A 208 20.55 15.55 8.70
CA GLN A 208 21.89 16.02 9.10
C GLN A 208 21.86 17.03 10.25
N ILE A 209 20.89 16.90 11.15
CA ILE A 209 20.81 17.71 12.37
C ILE A 209 21.72 17.07 13.42
N PRO A 210 22.60 17.84 14.06
CA PRO A 210 23.44 17.33 15.16
C PRO A 210 22.59 16.68 16.24
N THR A 211 22.92 15.44 16.60
CA THR A 211 22.23 14.68 17.65
C THR A 211 23.23 14.32 18.76
N ASN A 212 22.74 13.72 19.83
CA ASN A 212 23.62 13.08 20.80
C ASN A 212 24.45 11.99 20.08
N PRO A 213 25.79 12.06 20.08
CA PRO A 213 26.67 11.14 19.36
C PRO A 213 26.53 9.68 19.83
N ASN A 214 25.92 9.44 20.99
CA ASN A 214 25.66 8.10 21.52
C ASN A 214 24.37 7.49 21.02
N TYR A 215 23.49 8.24 20.34
CA TYR A 215 22.20 7.78 19.78
C TYR A 215 21.44 6.85 20.74
N PRO A 216 21.04 7.30 21.94
CA PRO A 216 20.53 6.42 23.00
C PRO A 216 19.26 5.65 22.59
N GLY A 217 18.36 6.25 21.81
CA GLY A 217 17.14 5.61 21.32
C GLY A 217 17.44 4.55 20.27
N LEU A 218 18.27 4.89 19.28
CA LEU A 218 18.70 3.96 18.24
C LEU A 218 19.49 2.79 18.83
N ARG A 219 20.42 3.08 19.75
CA ARG A 219 21.17 2.05 20.50
C ARG A 219 20.24 1.13 21.28
N LYS A 220 19.26 1.69 21.99
CA LYS A 220 18.27 0.90 22.75
C LYS A 220 17.47 -0.01 21.83
N TRP A 221 17.07 0.46 20.65
CA TRP A 221 16.36 -0.34 19.67
C TRP A 221 17.21 -1.50 19.13
N LEU A 222 18.48 -1.24 18.77
CA LEU A 222 19.41 -2.28 18.30
C LEU A 222 19.70 -3.31 19.41
N GLN A 223 19.90 -2.89 20.64
CA GLN A 223 20.07 -3.77 21.79
C GLN A 223 18.86 -4.67 21.98
N TRP A 224 17.65 -4.10 21.88
CA TRP A 224 16.42 -4.86 21.99
C TRP A 224 16.28 -5.91 20.88
N LEU A 225 16.56 -5.57 19.64
CA LEU A 225 16.52 -6.53 18.51
C LEU A 225 17.48 -7.70 18.77
N ARG A 226 18.70 -7.40 19.19
CA ARG A 226 19.71 -8.43 19.48
C ARG A 226 19.31 -9.31 20.68
N GLN A 227 18.75 -8.71 21.73
CA GLN A 227 18.28 -9.44 22.91
C GLN A 227 17.02 -10.26 22.59
N ALA A 228 16.07 -9.72 21.85
CA ALA A 228 14.85 -10.44 21.45
C ALA A 228 15.16 -11.72 20.67
N ALA A 229 16.23 -11.73 19.87
CA ALA A 229 16.69 -12.90 19.13
C ALA A 229 17.21 -14.03 20.04
N LEU A 230 17.54 -13.71 21.29
CA LEU A 230 18.02 -14.69 22.27
C LEU A 230 16.90 -15.27 23.14
N TYR A 231 15.70 -14.70 23.12
CA TYR A 231 14.57 -15.22 23.87
C TYR A 231 14.02 -16.50 23.26
N LYS A 232 13.86 -17.53 24.07
CA LYS A 232 13.40 -18.88 23.64
C LYS A 232 12.09 -18.87 22.84
N ASN A 233 11.18 -17.97 23.19
CA ASN A 233 9.82 -17.92 22.61
C ASN A 233 9.59 -16.69 21.73
N ILE A 234 10.63 -15.95 21.37
CA ILE A 234 10.59 -14.95 20.30
C ILE A 234 11.37 -15.51 19.11
N SER A 235 10.78 -15.48 17.95
CA SER A 235 11.40 -15.94 16.70
C SER A 235 11.27 -14.91 15.62
N PHE A 236 12.34 -14.72 14.84
CA PHE A 236 12.37 -13.85 13.70
C PHE A 236 12.16 -14.63 12.41
N HIS A 237 11.30 -14.14 11.54
CA HIS A 237 10.91 -14.76 10.29
C HIS A 237 11.13 -13.79 9.12
N LYS A 238 11.13 -14.30 7.90
CA LYS A 238 11.42 -13.49 6.71
C LYS A 238 10.51 -12.26 6.62
N ASP A 239 9.20 -12.47 6.74
CA ASP A 239 8.18 -11.44 6.54
C ASP A 239 6.85 -11.78 7.26
N THR A 240 5.90 -10.86 7.23
CA THR A 240 4.57 -11.03 7.85
C THR A 240 3.73 -12.11 7.18
N ARG A 241 4.01 -12.54 5.96
CA ARG A 241 3.30 -13.66 5.29
C ARG A 241 3.70 -14.99 5.91
N GLU A 242 5.00 -15.18 6.15
CA GLU A 242 5.47 -16.34 6.90
C GLU A 242 4.87 -16.35 8.31
N LEU A 243 4.84 -15.20 8.98
CA LEU A 243 4.22 -15.03 10.29
C LEU A 243 2.74 -15.42 10.28
N SER A 244 1.96 -14.91 9.34
CA SER A 244 0.54 -15.25 9.18
C SER A 244 0.32 -16.74 8.95
N THR A 245 1.17 -17.36 8.12
CA THR A 245 1.11 -18.80 7.87
C THR A 245 1.35 -19.60 9.14
N LYS A 246 2.32 -19.20 9.97
CA LYS A 246 2.63 -19.86 11.24
C LYS A 246 1.54 -19.64 12.30
N LEU A 247 0.95 -18.44 12.36
CA LEU A 247 -0.19 -18.16 13.24
C LEU A 247 -1.39 -19.05 12.89
N LYS A 248 -1.73 -19.18 11.59
CA LYS A 248 -2.80 -20.07 11.10
C LYS A 248 -2.57 -21.53 11.48
N LYS A 249 -1.31 -21.98 11.50
CA LYS A 249 -0.92 -23.34 11.92
C LYS A 249 -0.78 -23.52 13.44
N ASN A 250 -1.08 -22.50 14.25
CA ASN A 250 -0.86 -22.49 15.70
C ASN A 250 0.61 -22.69 16.12
N GLU A 251 1.56 -22.45 15.24
CA GLU A 251 3.00 -22.46 15.52
C GLU A 251 3.44 -21.20 16.28
N LEU A 252 2.73 -20.07 16.06
CA LEU A 252 2.89 -18.81 16.77
C LEU A 252 1.58 -18.43 17.46
N ASP A 253 1.67 -17.62 18.51
CA ASP A 253 0.54 -17.16 19.30
C ASP A 253 0.25 -15.67 19.10
N TRP A 254 1.28 -14.86 18.82
CA TRP A 254 1.23 -13.44 18.52
C TRP A 254 2.22 -13.08 17.40
N ILE A 255 1.79 -12.22 16.49
CA ILE A 255 2.59 -11.75 15.35
C ILE A 255 2.31 -10.28 15.04
N THR A 256 3.22 -9.63 14.32
CA THR A 256 2.87 -8.44 13.52
C THR A 256 2.21 -8.89 12.23
N CYS A 257 1.20 -8.15 11.76
CA CYS A 257 0.49 -8.41 10.51
C CYS A 257 0.08 -7.09 9.85
N PHE A 258 -0.37 -7.14 8.61
CA PHE A 258 -1.02 -6.03 7.93
C PHE A 258 -2.52 -6.24 7.84
N GLY A 259 -3.26 -5.14 7.69
CA GLY A 259 -4.71 -5.18 7.52
C GLY A 259 -5.17 -6.08 6.37
N SER A 260 -4.44 -6.08 5.25
CA SER A 260 -4.72 -6.93 4.09
C SER A 260 -4.71 -8.44 4.37
N GLN A 261 -4.04 -8.88 5.44
CA GLN A 261 -3.96 -10.29 5.81
C GLN A 261 -5.16 -10.77 6.64
N LEU A 262 -6.02 -9.84 7.07
CA LEU A 262 -7.09 -10.14 8.02
C LEU A 262 -8.17 -11.04 7.45
N GLU A 263 -8.49 -10.94 6.17
CA GLU A 263 -9.49 -11.79 5.53
C GLU A 263 -9.11 -13.26 5.65
N ASP A 264 -7.89 -13.61 5.20
CA ASP A 264 -7.40 -14.99 5.24
C ASP A 264 -7.24 -15.51 6.67
N LEU A 265 -6.75 -14.64 7.58
CA LEU A 265 -6.66 -14.99 9.01
C LEU A 265 -8.05 -15.21 9.63
N LYS A 266 -9.04 -14.36 9.33
CA LYS A 266 -10.43 -14.52 9.80
C LYS A 266 -11.05 -15.82 9.28
N ARG A 267 -10.87 -16.11 7.98
CA ARG A 267 -11.43 -17.30 7.35
C ARG A 267 -10.96 -18.59 8.03
N ILE A 268 -9.69 -18.64 8.50
CA ILE A 268 -9.10 -19.84 9.09
C ILE A 268 -9.27 -19.87 10.60
N MET A 269 -9.06 -18.75 11.30
CA MET A 269 -9.07 -18.69 12.75
C MET A 269 -10.44 -18.33 13.34
N GLY A 270 -11.35 -17.78 12.54
CA GLY A 270 -12.68 -17.40 12.97
C GLY A 270 -12.66 -16.48 14.21
N ASN A 271 -13.44 -16.84 15.22
CA ASN A 271 -13.55 -16.09 16.48
C ASN A 271 -12.27 -16.11 17.34
N ASN A 272 -11.32 -16.99 17.05
CA ASN A 272 -10.04 -17.06 17.76
C ASN A 272 -9.04 -15.99 17.27
N LEU A 273 -9.29 -15.32 16.15
CA LEU A 273 -8.43 -14.23 15.72
C LEU A 273 -8.62 -13.00 16.62
N GLY A 274 -7.55 -12.61 17.30
CA GLY A 274 -7.42 -11.34 18.00
C GLY A 274 -6.68 -10.30 17.17
N ILE A 275 -7.11 -9.05 17.25
CA ILE A 275 -6.54 -7.92 16.53
C ILE A 275 -6.38 -6.77 17.52
N ALA A 276 -5.21 -6.12 17.49
CA ALA A 276 -4.90 -4.96 18.32
C ALA A 276 -3.93 -4.00 17.63
N ALA A 277 -3.79 -2.79 18.17
CA ALA A 277 -2.68 -1.92 17.82
C ALA A 277 -1.36 -2.54 18.27
N LEU A 278 -0.25 -2.15 17.63
CA LEU A 278 1.09 -2.62 17.99
C LEU A 278 1.50 -2.13 19.39
N PRO A 279 2.34 -2.91 20.11
CA PRO A 279 2.82 -2.53 21.43
C PRO A 279 3.63 -1.24 21.42
N ASN A 280 3.36 -0.35 22.35
CA ASN A 280 4.14 0.85 22.57
C ASN A 280 5.39 0.55 23.44
N GLY A 281 6.30 1.48 23.52
CA GLY A 281 7.27 1.50 24.61
C GLY A 281 6.69 2.13 25.87
N THR A 282 7.49 2.20 26.93
CA THR A 282 7.10 2.81 28.21
C THR A 282 6.84 4.31 28.07
N MET A 283 7.65 5.00 27.28
CA MET A 283 7.60 6.47 27.09
C MET A 283 7.28 6.88 25.65
N SER A 284 7.28 5.96 24.70
CA SER A 284 7.19 6.22 23.27
C SER A 284 6.10 5.38 22.63
N LYS A 285 5.55 5.84 21.51
CA LYS A 285 4.54 5.11 20.75
C LYS A 285 5.19 4.20 19.70
N ALA A 286 4.53 3.11 19.35
CA ALA A 286 4.91 2.34 18.17
C ALA A 286 4.84 3.21 16.92
N PHE A 287 5.66 2.87 15.91
CA PHE A 287 5.71 3.53 14.61
C PHE A 287 5.27 2.56 13.51
N PRO A 288 3.98 2.20 13.46
CA PRO A 288 3.49 1.22 12.51
C PRO A 288 3.73 1.69 11.07
N ARG A 289 4.21 0.79 10.23
CA ARG A 289 4.36 1.06 8.79
C ARG A 289 3.01 0.95 8.09
N TYR A 290 2.88 1.64 6.96
CA TYR A 290 1.69 1.59 6.14
C TYR A 290 2.01 1.79 4.66
N LEU A 291 1.14 1.26 3.83
CA LEU A 291 1.15 1.45 2.38
C LEU A 291 -0.14 2.15 1.96
N ILE A 292 0.00 3.15 1.10
CA ILE A 292 -1.14 3.86 0.51
C ILE A 292 -1.27 3.36 -0.93
N TYR A 293 -2.28 2.56 -1.19
CA TYR A 293 -2.61 2.12 -2.54
C TYR A 293 -3.48 3.13 -3.25
N GLY A 294 -3.34 3.20 -4.57
CA GLY A 294 -4.13 4.11 -5.39
C GLY A 294 -3.90 3.92 -6.88
N PHE A 295 -4.33 4.88 -7.66
CA PHE A 295 -4.40 4.82 -9.12
C PHE A 295 -3.44 5.83 -9.73
N ALA A 296 -2.38 5.39 -10.41
CA ALA A 296 -1.48 6.21 -11.21
C ALA A 296 -1.94 6.22 -12.68
N LEU A 297 -1.87 7.38 -13.33
CA LEU A 297 -2.35 7.58 -14.69
C LEU A 297 -1.25 7.29 -15.70
N GLY A 298 -1.47 6.35 -16.60
CA GLY A 298 -0.51 5.93 -17.62
C GLY A 298 -0.17 7.05 -18.61
N LYS A 299 1.05 7.03 -19.12
CA LYS A 299 1.61 8.03 -20.05
C LYS A 299 0.91 7.99 -21.43
N ASN A 300 0.62 6.80 -21.94
CA ASN A 300 0.23 6.58 -23.34
C ASN A 300 -1.27 6.70 -23.60
N SER A 301 -2.09 6.96 -22.55
CA SER A 301 -3.54 7.09 -22.70
C SER A 301 -3.94 8.17 -23.71
N SER A 302 -4.80 7.84 -24.64
CA SER A 302 -5.47 8.80 -25.48
C SER A 302 -6.29 9.81 -24.66
N ARG A 303 -6.65 10.93 -25.23
CA ARG A 303 -7.47 11.96 -24.54
C ARG A 303 -8.79 11.39 -24.00
N THR A 304 -9.42 10.46 -24.75
CA THR A 304 -10.67 9.80 -24.33
C THR A 304 -10.43 8.81 -23.22
N GLN A 305 -9.41 7.95 -23.34
CA GLN A 305 -9.03 7.02 -22.29
C GLN A 305 -8.67 7.75 -20.99
N ARG A 306 -7.90 8.82 -21.06
CA ARG A 306 -7.53 9.66 -19.91
C ARG A 306 -8.75 10.24 -19.18
N LYS A 307 -9.73 10.80 -19.91
CA LYS A 307 -10.98 11.29 -19.32
C LYS A 307 -11.77 10.17 -18.65
N THR A 308 -11.82 9.01 -19.30
CA THR A 308 -12.52 7.83 -18.78
C THR A 308 -11.81 7.28 -17.54
N ALA A 309 -10.49 7.22 -17.55
CA ALA A 309 -9.67 6.81 -16.40
C ALA A 309 -9.91 7.70 -15.17
N ILE A 310 -9.93 9.02 -15.34
CA ILE A 310 -10.22 9.95 -14.24
C ILE A 310 -11.65 9.75 -13.72
N LYS A 311 -12.63 9.52 -14.59
CA LYS A 311 -14.00 9.23 -14.17
C LYS A 311 -14.07 7.93 -13.36
N TYR A 312 -13.36 6.89 -13.80
CA TYR A 312 -13.26 5.62 -13.09
C TYR A 312 -12.61 5.78 -11.73
N ILE A 313 -11.46 6.45 -11.66
CA ILE A 313 -10.78 6.79 -10.39
C ILE A 313 -11.76 7.47 -9.41
N LYS A 314 -12.45 8.53 -9.84
CA LYS A 314 -13.41 9.26 -8.99
C LYS A 314 -14.55 8.39 -8.47
N THR A 315 -14.94 7.34 -9.21
CA THR A 315 -15.93 6.37 -8.73
C THR A 315 -15.43 5.55 -7.56
N LEU A 316 -14.13 5.24 -7.51
CA LEU A 316 -13.52 4.40 -6.47
C LEU A 316 -13.02 5.19 -5.25
N VAL A 317 -12.57 6.44 -5.45
CA VAL A 317 -12.02 7.26 -4.35
C VAL A 317 -13.09 8.13 -3.65
N ASN A 318 -14.35 8.08 -4.07
CA ASN A 318 -15.43 8.81 -3.42
C ASN A 318 -15.80 8.23 -2.03
N VAL A 319 -16.52 9.03 -1.25
CA VAL A 319 -16.90 8.68 0.13
C VAL A 319 -17.72 7.39 0.20
N ILE A 320 -18.65 7.18 -0.75
CA ILE A 320 -19.57 6.02 -0.72
C ILE A 320 -18.79 4.72 -0.93
N ALA A 321 -17.95 4.67 -1.99
CA ALA A 321 -17.15 3.50 -2.30
C ALA A 321 -16.18 3.15 -1.16
N GLN A 322 -15.47 4.14 -0.63
CA GLN A 322 -14.50 3.89 0.43
C GLN A 322 -15.13 3.60 1.78
N ARG A 323 -16.33 4.14 2.05
CA ARG A 323 -17.10 3.78 3.24
C ARG A 323 -17.51 2.31 3.22
N LYS A 324 -17.93 1.79 2.05
CA LYS A 324 -18.27 0.36 1.90
C LYS A 324 -17.08 -0.54 2.26
N ILE A 325 -15.87 -0.22 1.80
CA ILE A 325 -14.66 -1.00 2.11
C ILE A 325 -14.43 -1.12 3.62
N GLN A 326 -14.64 -0.05 4.35
CA GLN A 326 -14.49 -0.05 5.81
C GLN A 326 -15.61 -0.81 6.51
N LEU A 327 -16.86 -0.71 6.01
CA LEU A 327 -18.02 -1.44 6.58
C LEU A 327 -17.91 -2.94 6.32
N ASP A 328 -17.34 -3.35 5.19
CA ASP A 328 -17.11 -4.77 4.84
C ASP A 328 -15.90 -5.36 5.61
N ASP A 329 -15.25 -4.57 6.49
CA ASP A 329 -14.11 -4.99 7.33
C ASP A 329 -12.96 -5.64 6.54
N LEU A 330 -12.66 -5.11 5.34
CA LEU A 330 -11.61 -5.62 4.46
C LEU A 330 -10.18 -5.37 4.97
N GLY A 331 -10.01 -4.87 6.19
CA GLY A 331 -8.72 -4.64 6.81
C GLY A 331 -7.99 -3.36 6.36
N PHE A 332 -8.63 -2.53 5.55
CA PHE A 332 -8.06 -1.27 5.06
C PHE A 332 -8.75 -0.06 5.67
N LEU A 333 -8.04 1.07 5.71
CA LEU A 333 -8.63 2.37 5.93
C LEU A 333 -8.88 3.08 4.59
N ALA A 334 -9.91 3.91 4.56
CA ALA A 334 -10.15 4.84 3.47
C ALA A 334 -9.04 5.91 3.43
N ALA A 335 -8.53 6.21 2.24
CA ALA A 335 -7.65 7.36 2.05
C ALA A 335 -8.43 8.70 2.04
N ASN A 336 -9.73 8.65 1.73
CA ASN A 336 -10.59 9.83 1.69
C ASN A 336 -10.92 10.30 3.11
N GLN A 337 -10.48 11.52 3.45
CA GLN A 337 -10.65 12.11 4.79
C GLN A 337 -12.11 12.31 5.23
N ASN A 338 -13.05 12.31 4.28
CA ASN A 338 -14.48 12.49 4.56
C ASN A 338 -15.18 11.18 4.93
N VAL A 339 -14.45 10.05 4.93
CA VAL A 339 -14.97 8.76 5.41
C VAL A 339 -14.69 8.63 6.89
N SER A 340 -15.75 8.47 7.67
CA SER A 340 -15.67 8.19 9.10
C SER A 340 -16.56 7.00 9.43
N ILE A 341 -16.03 6.06 10.21
CA ILE A 341 -16.77 4.94 10.80
C ILE A 341 -16.59 5.00 12.31
N PRO A 342 -17.67 5.02 13.07
CA PRO A 342 -17.59 5.00 14.52
C PRO A 342 -16.82 3.77 15.02
N PRO A 343 -15.92 3.89 16.02
CA PRO A 343 -15.11 2.78 16.53
C PRO A 343 -15.92 1.59 17.07
N GLU A 344 -17.17 1.87 17.48
CA GLU A 344 -18.08 0.88 18.04
C GLU A 344 -18.59 -0.13 17.01
N ILE A 345 -18.57 0.24 15.72
CA ILE A 345 -19.09 -0.61 14.63
C ILE A 345 -18.16 -1.80 14.39
N SER A 346 -16.85 -1.61 14.52
CA SER A 346 -15.87 -2.67 14.30
C SER A 346 -14.65 -2.54 15.20
N LYS A 347 -14.36 -3.60 15.98
CA LYS A 347 -13.11 -3.70 16.76
C LYS A 347 -11.88 -3.73 15.85
N ILE A 348 -12.02 -4.26 14.64
CA ILE A 348 -10.97 -4.32 13.63
C ILE A 348 -10.63 -2.90 13.18
N GLN A 349 -11.62 -2.15 12.75
CA GLN A 349 -11.43 -0.75 12.32
C GLN A 349 -10.90 0.12 13.46
N SER A 350 -11.31 -0.15 14.70
CA SER A 350 -10.78 0.55 15.88
C SER A 350 -9.28 0.27 16.09
N ALA A 351 -8.83 -0.99 15.97
CA ALA A 351 -7.41 -1.35 16.09
C ALA A 351 -6.58 -0.73 14.97
N ILE A 352 -7.06 -0.82 13.72
CA ILE A 352 -6.41 -0.23 12.55
C ILE A 352 -6.30 1.30 12.68
N ASN A 353 -7.39 1.96 13.08
CA ASN A 353 -7.40 3.41 13.33
C ASN A 353 -6.45 3.83 14.46
N THR A 354 -6.38 3.04 15.51
CA THR A 354 -5.44 3.31 16.62
C THR A 354 -4.01 3.23 16.12
N SER A 355 -3.68 2.18 15.39
CA SER A 355 -2.36 1.98 14.82
C SER A 355 -2.00 3.11 13.84
N TYR A 356 -2.87 3.37 12.86
CA TYR A 356 -2.59 4.36 11.83
C TYR A 356 -2.64 5.80 12.34
N ASN A 357 -3.70 6.19 13.03
CA ASN A 357 -3.91 7.59 13.39
C ASN A 357 -3.24 7.96 14.71
N LYS A 358 -3.46 7.21 15.79
CA LYS A 358 -2.99 7.60 17.12
C LYS A 358 -1.50 7.36 17.32
N GLN A 359 -0.98 6.22 16.87
CA GLN A 359 0.45 5.92 17.00
C GLN A 359 1.27 6.74 16.03
N TRP A 360 0.86 6.81 14.76
CA TRP A 360 1.55 7.59 13.74
C TRP A 360 1.59 9.09 14.01
N GLN A 361 0.49 9.70 14.48
CA GLN A 361 0.46 11.14 14.77
C GLN A 361 1.60 11.59 15.71
N SER A 362 2.10 10.68 16.55
CA SER A 362 3.24 10.96 17.42
C SER A 362 4.55 11.23 16.67
N TYR A 363 4.64 10.85 15.39
CA TYR A 363 5.86 10.94 14.58
C TYR A 363 5.71 11.76 13.30
N SER A 364 4.65 12.54 13.18
CA SER A 364 4.38 13.34 11.96
C SER A 364 5.46 14.38 11.65
N LYS A 365 6.19 14.85 12.67
CA LYS A 365 7.28 15.81 12.52
C LYS A 365 8.57 15.17 12.03
N GLU A 366 8.78 13.90 12.31
CA GLU A 366 9.97 13.12 11.98
C GLU A 366 9.95 12.58 10.56
N GLU A 367 8.78 12.53 9.92
CA GLU A 367 8.56 11.94 8.60
C GLU A 367 9.49 12.46 7.49
N PRO A 368 9.73 13.78 7.33
CA PRO A 368 10.67 14.29 6.33
C PRO A 368 12.08 13.77 6.53
N GLY A 369 12.54 13.69 7.78
CA GLY A 369 13.86 13.18 8.12
C GLY A 369 14.00 11.69 7.87
N ILE A 370 12.98 10.90 8.16
CA ILE A 370 12.97 9.46 7.87
C ILE A 370 13.08 9.22 6.35
N LYS A 371 12.35 10.00 5.55
CA LYS A 371 12.46 9.95 4.09
C LYS A 371 13.88 10.30 3.62
N SER A 372 14.44 11.41 4.13
CA SER A 372 15.80 11.83 3.82
C SER A 372 16.84 10.81 4.27
N TYR A 373 16.60 10.10 5.39
CA TYR A 373 17.44 9.00 5.84
C TYR A 373 17.52 7.90 4.79
N GLY A 374 16.39 7.40 4.31
CA GLY A 374 16.35 6.36 3.27
C GLY A 374 17.07 6.77 1.98
N GLU A 375 16.95 8.05 1.59
CA GLU A 375 17.61 8.57 0.39
C GLU A 375 19.15 8.66 0.53
N ARG A 376 19.69 8.86 1.75
CA ARG A 376 21.12 9.10 2.00
C ARG A 376 21.88 7.88 2.51
N TYR A 377 21.22 7.06 3.32
CA TYR A 377 21.84 5.93 4.03
C TYR A 377 21.48 4.60 3.39
N GLY A 378 20.57 4.61 2.41
CA GLY A 378 20.13 3.41 1.68
C GLY A 378 19.26 2.48 2.51
N ASP A 379 19.25 1.21 2.11
CA ASP A 379 18.44 0.16 2.74
C ASP A 379 19.21 -0.50 3.91
N PRO A 380 18.77 -0.33 5.16
CA PRO A 380 19.42 -0.94 6.33
C PRO A 380 19.08 -2.43 6.55
N SER A 381 18.30 -3.07 5.66
CA SER A 381 17.78 -4.43 5.84
C SER A 381 18.86 -5.45 6.18
N LYS A 382 20.00 -5.39 5.46
CA LYS A 382 21.12 -6.31 5.71
C LYS A 382 21.73 -6.09 7.11
N THR A 383 21.98 -4.85 7.50
CA THR A 383 22.54 -4.51 8.81
C THR A 383 21.65 -5.01 9.95
N ILE A 384 20.33 -4.83 9.83
CA ILE A 384 19.37 -5.29 10.84
C ILE A 384 19.30 -6.83 10.87
N ALA A 385 19.31 -7.50 9.70
CA ALA A 385 19.33 -8.96 9.66
C ALA A 385 20.61 -9.53 10.29
N ASP A 386 21.78 -8.99 9.95
CA ASP A 386 23.08 -9.41 10.49
C ASP A 386 23.17 -9.18 12.01
N LEU A 387 22.58 -8.08 12.52
CA LEU A 387 22.47 -7.82 13.96
C LEU A 387 21.59 -8.87 14.66
N ILE A 388 20.39 -9.15 14.11
CA ILE A 388 19.47 -10.15 14.66
C ILE A 388 20.12 -11.53 14.70
N ASP A 389 20.82 -11.91 13.63
CA ASP A 389 21.48 -13.21 13.51
C ASP A 389 22.81 -13.28 14.31
N GLY A 390 23.30 -12.14 14.81
CA GLY A 390 24.50 -12.05 15.65
C GLY A 390 25.81 -11.99 14.89
N SER A 391 25.76 -11.72 13.59
CA SER A 391 26.94 -11.48 12.75
C SER A 391 27.51 -10.08 12.91
N LEU A 392 26.71 -9.13 13.43
CA LEU A 392 27.13 -7.78 13.84
C LEU A 392 26.81 -7.57 15.32
N ASP A 393 27.63 -6.75 15.99
CA ASP A 393 27.28 -6.21 17.29
C ASP A 393 26.53 -4.88 17.19
N VAL A 394 26.06 -4.37 18.35
CA VAL A 394 25.26 -3.15 18.41
C VAL A 394 26.07 -1.91 17.99
N ASP A 395 27.36 -1.84 18.33
CA ASP A 395 28.21 -0.69 18.02
C ASP A 395 28.55 -0.64 16.53
N GLU A 396 28.83 -1.79 15.94
CA GLU A 396 29.02 -1.93 14.49
C GLU A 396 27.77 -1.56 13.70
N ALA A 397 26.61 -2.09 14.09
CA ALA A 397 25.33 -1.76 13.46
C ALA A 397 25.00 -0.26 13.59
N LEU A 398 25.21 0.32 14.77
CA LEU A 398 25.00 1.75 15.01
C LEU A 398 25.88 2.61 14.11
N LYS A 399 27.17 2.26 13.99
CA LYS A 399 28.11 2.95 13.12
C LYS A 399 27.68 2.91 11.65
N ILE A 400 27.25 1.75 11.15
CA ILE A 400 26.75 1.61 9.77
C ILE A 400 25.51 2.48 9.55
N LEU A 401 24.55 2.45 10.49
CA LEU A 401 23.29 3.17 10.37
C LEU A 401 23.44 4.71 10.52
N THR A 402 24.54 5.18 11.08
CA THR A 402 24.79 6.62 11.29
C THR A 402 25.86 7.20 10.37
N THR A 403 26.48 6.39 9.52
CA THR A 403 27.49 6.82 8.54
C THR A 403 26.88 6.81 7.13
N PRO A 404 26.86 7.96 6.41
CA PRO A 404 26.35 7.99 5.04
C PRO A 404 27.10 7.01 4.15
N GLN A 405 26.38 6.32 3.27
CA GLN A 405 27.03 5.52 2.24
C GLN A 405 27.61 6.50 1.20
N THR A 406 28.93 6.47 1.05
CA THR A 406 29.58 7.16 -0.08
C THR A 406 29.23 6.43 -1.36
N ASN A 407 28.36 7.06 -2.17
CA ASN A 407 28.06 6.62 -3.55
C ASN A 407 29.31 6.75 -4.43
#